data_7aa6dda703ed8fc0e171486b83687430
#
_entry.id   7aa6dda703ed8fc0e171486b83687430
#
_cell.length_a   1.000
_cell.length_b   1.000
_cell.length_c   1.000
_cell.angle_alpha   90.00
_cell.angle_beta   90.00
_cell.angle_gamma   90.00
#
_symmetry.space_group_name_H-M   'P 1'
#
loop_
_entity.id
_entity.type
_entity.pdbx_description
1 polymer ?
#
loop_
_entity_poly.entity_id
_entity_poly.type
_entity_poly.pdbx_seq_one_letter_code
_entity_poly.pdbx_strand_id
1 'polypeptide(L)'
;MKLRWVALGALGVGLIPVWAFAPTQERTDLPDTVDELVRACRGTGATGRELVDVAIVQVARAYPLHSMWHLWETPQRSLAAHRGWSHQYNTVLLLVLRELGFEVRLVHAARVRGFGLPWFLAGHSWAQVRTGGRWLDACASQPSSRAGHPPFVPVTPVLPLRKVTRWAVGLALVPFVIGAVWRAWLTGRDVADWVYGDRPAD
;
A
#
# COMPACT_ATOMS: atom_id res chain seq x y z
N MET A 1 -12.40 37.35 5.31
CA MET A 1 -13.26 36.47 4.48
C MET A 1 -12.65 36.20 3.10
N LYS A 2 -12.07 37.19 2.40
CA LYS A 2 -11.50 37.03 1.04
C LYS A 2 -10.32 36.06 0.92
N LEU A 3 -9.41 36.03 1.90
CA LEU A 3 -8.21 35.17 1.86
C LEU A 3 -8.53 33.66 1.88
N ARG A 4 -9.60 33.25 2.59
CA ARG A 4 -10.05 31.85 2.64
C ARG A 4 -10.55 31.35 1.28
N TRP A 5 -11.26 32.21 0.54
CA TRP A 5 -11.75 31.87 -0.80
C TRP A 5 -10.64 31.80 -1.84
N VAL A 6 -9.63 32.68 -1.73
CA VAL A 6 -8.44 32.61 -2.58
C VAL A 6 -7.66 31.33 -2.30
N ALA A 7 -7.48 30.97 -1.02
CA ALA A 7 -6.80 29.73 -0.65
C ALA A 7 -7.54 28.47 -1.14
N LEU A 8 -8.87 28.44 -1.02
CA LEU A 8 -9.70 27.33 -1.54
C LEU A 8 -9.67 27.26 -3.07
N GLY A 9 -9.68 28.40 -3.75
CA GLY A 9 -9.54 28.44 -5.20
C GLY A 9 -8.16 27.93 -5.67
N ALA A 10 -7.08 28.37 -5.03
CA ALA A 10 -5.73 27.91 -5.31
C ALA A 10 -5.57 26.41 -5.04
N LEU A 11 -6.15 25.89 -3.95
CA LEU A 11 -6.17 24.46 -3.66
C LEU A 11 -6.95 23.68 -4.72
N GLY A 12 -8.11 24.18 -5.15
CA GLY A 12 -8.91 23.57 -6.22
C GLY A 12 -8.15 23.49 -7.55
N VAL A 13 -7.54 24.60 -7.97
CA VAL A 13 -6.69 24.65 -9.17
C VAL A 13 -5.49 23.69 -9.03
N GLY A 14 -4.87 23.63 -7.84
CA GLY A 14 -3.76 22.73 -7.55
C GLY A 14 -4.12 21.25 -7.69
N LEU A 15 -5.37 20.87 -7.47
CA LEU A 15 -5.84 19.49 -7.54
C LEU A 15 -6.27 19.06 -8.96
N ILE A 16 -6.50 19.99 -9.90
CA ILE A 16 -6.95 19.66 -11.26
C ILE A 16 -5.99 18.68 -11.98
N PRO A 17 -4.66 18.95 -12.08
CA PRO A 17 -3.76 18.01 -12.74
C PRO A 17 -3.67 16.68 -12.00
N VAL A 18 -3.68 16.72 -10.66
CA VAL A 18 -3.66 15.50 -9.83
C VAL A 18 -4.84 14.59 -10.18
N TRP A 19 -6.02 15.18 -10.39
CA TRP A 19 -7.22 14.43 -10.75
C TRP A 19 -7.21 13.97 -12.21
N ALA A 20 -6.72 14.81 -13.11
CA ALA A 20 -6.61 14.49 -14.54
C ALA A 20 -5.64 13.34 -14.83
N PHE A 21 -4.57 13.21 -14.04
CA PHE A 21 -3.59 12.13 -14.14
C PHE A 21 -3.84 10.96 -13.18
N ALA A 22 -4.98 10.95 -12.50
CA ALA A 22 -5.33 9.84 -11.63
C ALA A 22 -5.39 8.52 -12.44
N PRO A 23 -4.76 7.43 -11.95
CA PRO A 23 -4.81 6.16 -12.65
C PRO A 23 -6.26 5.68 -12.79
N THR A 24 -6.65 5.28 -13.99
CA THR A 24 -7.95 4.66 -14.24
C THR A 24 -7.96 3.22 -13.72
N GLN A 25 -9.12 2.79 -13.26
CA GLN A 25 -9.31 1.41 -12.85
C GLN A 25 -9.38 0.52 -14.10
N GLU A 26 -8.50 -0.44 -14.22
CA GLU A 26 -8.59 -1.50 -15.21
C GLU A 26 -9.48 -2.63 -14.66
N ARG A 27 -10.33 -3.18 -15.52
CA ARG A 27 -11.07 -4.39 -15.17
C ARG A 27 -10.09 -5.56 -15.20
N THR A 28 -10.00 -6.28 -14.09
CA THR A 28 -9.14 -7.46 -13.96
C THR A 28 -9.99 -8.61 -13.43
N ASP A 29 -9.59 -9.84 -13.75
CA ASP A 29 -10.18 -11.05 -13.16
C ASP A 29 -9.56 -11.39 -11.79
N LEU A 30 -8.89 -10.43 -11.18
CA LEU A 30 -8.26 -10.60 -9.88
C LEU A 30 -9.32 -10.51 -8.75
N PRO A 31 -9.09 -11.18 -7.61
CA PRO A 31 -9.95 -11.07 -6.44
C PRO A 31 -10.10 -9.61 -5.99
N ASP A 32 -11.34 -9.13 -5.88
CA ASP A 32 -11.68 -7.76 -5.50
C ASP A 32 -12.22 -7.64 -4.07
N THR A 33 -12.45 -8.77 -3.39
CA THR A 33 -12.93 -8.86 -2.01
C THR A 33 -12.02 -9.69 -1.11
N VAL A 34 -12.08 -9.39 0.20
CA VAL A 34 -11.36 -10.16 1.22
C VAL A 34 -11.82 -11.63 1.22
N ASP A 35 -13.13 -11.86 1.04
CA ASP A 35 -13.71 -13.21 1.04
C ASP A 35 -13.19 -14.06 -0.12
N GLU A 36 -12.98 -13.48 -1.29
CA GLU A 36 -12.38 -14.17 -2.44
C GLU A 36 -10.93 -14.52 -2.19
N LEU A 37 -10.15 -13.60 -1.62
CA LEU A 37 -8.78 -13.87 -1.21
C LEU A 37 -8.71 -14.99 -0.17
N VAL A 38 -9.60 -14.99 0.81
CA VAL A 38 -9.68 -16.05 1.84
C VAL A 38 -10.04 -17.40 1.20
N ARG A 39 -11.01 -17.42 0.28
CA ARG A 39 -11.38 -18.65 -0.46
C ARG A 39 -10.20 -19.16 -1.28
N ALA A 40 -9.50 -18.28 -1.99
CA ALA A 40 -8.32 -18.65 -2.76
C ALA A 40 -7.22 -19.24 -1.85
N CYS A 41 -6.98 -18.64 -0.69
CA CYS A 41 -6.01 -19.16 0.28
C CYS A 41 -6.41 -20.56 0.79
N ARG A 42 -7.67 -20.74 1.22
CA ARG A 42 -8.18 -22.04 1.73
C ARG A 42 -8.15 -23.12 0.65
N GLY A 43 -8.39 -22.77 -0.60
CA GLY A 43 -8.38 -23.69 -1.74
C GLY A 43 -7.02 -24.33 -2.01
N THR A 44 -5.93 -23.77 -1.49
CA THR A 44 -4.58 -24.37 -1.64
C THR A 44 -4.31 -25.56 -0.71
N GLY A 45 -5.08 -25.73 0.35
CA GLY A 45 -4.83 -26.74 1.39
C GLY A 45 -3.62 -26.44 2.29
N ALA A 46 -2.92 -25.32 2.08
CA ALA A 46 -1.78 -24.92 2.91
C ALA A 46 -2.19 -24.64 4.36
N THR A 47 -1.29 -24.83 5.30
CA THR A 47 -1.53 -24.61 6.74
C THR A 47 -0.37 -23.88 7.41
N GLY A 48 -0.60 -23.34 8.60
CA GLY A 48 0.45 -22.70 9.39
C GLY A 48 1.18 -21.60 8.64
N ARG A 49 2.50 -21.61 8.66
CA ARG A 49 3.34 -20.61 8.00
C ARG A 49 3.16 -20.58 6.47
N GLU A 50 2.99 -21.75 5.86
CA GLU A 50 2.78 -21.83 4.42
C GLU A 50 1.50 -21.11 3.99
N LEU A 51 0.42 -21.23 4.77
CA LEU A 51 -0.83 -20.49 4.51
C LEU A 51 -0.63 -18.97 4.63
N VAL A 52 0.23 -18.51 5.54
CA VAL A 52 0.61 -17.10 5.62
C VAL A 52 1.34 -16.65 4.35
N ASP A 53 2.28 -17.46 3.86
CA ASP A 53 3.02 -17.15 2.63
C ASP A 53 2.08 -17.13 1.42
N VAL A 54 1.12 -18.04 1.34
CA VAL A 54 0.05 -18.02 0.32
C VAL A 54 -0.76 -16.72 0.41
N ALA A 55 -1.18 -16.31 1.60
CA ALA A 55 -1.94 -15.07 1.78
C ALA A 55 -1.14 -13.84 1.33
N ILE A 56 0.16 -13.77 1.64
CA ILE A 56 1.04 -12.70 1.17
C ILE A 56 1.04 -12.65 -0.36
N VAL A 57 1.22 -13.79 -1.04
CA VAL A 57 1.25 -13.87 -2.50
C VAL A 57 -0.09 -13.46 -3.12
N GLN A 58 -1.21 -13.97 -2.59
CA GLN A 58 -2.54 -13.66 -3.12
C GLN A 58 -2.86 -12.17 -3.00
N VAL A 59 -2.60 -11.56 -1.84
CA VAL A 59 -2.80 -10.13 -1.65
C VAL A 59 -1.85 -9.31 -2.52
N ALA A 60 -0.57 -9.68 -2.63
CA ALA A 60 0.38 -8.97 -3.47
C ALA A 60 -0.04 -8.96 -4.95
N ARG A 61 -0.55 -10.09 -5.46
CA ARG A 61 -1.08 -10.19 -6.83
C ARG A 61 -2.35 -9.39 -7.05
N ALA A 62 -3.19 -9.23 -6.03
CA ALA A 62 -4.40 -8.42 -6.10
C ALA A 62 -4.10 -6.91 -6.17
N TYR A 63 -2.84 -6.50 -5.95
CA TYR A 63 -2.39 -5.11 -6.02
C TYR A 63 -1.27 -4.93 -7.07
N PRO A 64 -1.57 -5.08 -8.36
CA PRO A 64 -0.58 -4.89 -9.42
C PRO A 64 -0.09 -3.46 -9.52
N LEU A 65 -0.85 -2.48 -9.02
CA LEU A 65 -0.49 -1.07 -9.05
C LEU A 65 -0.28 -0.52 -7.63
N HIS A 66 0.97 -0.23 -7.28
CA HIS A 66 1.31 0.48 -6.06
C HIS A 66 1.21 1.99 -6.32
N SER A 67 0.18 2.64 -5.80
CA SER A 67 -0.10 4.04 -6.08
C SER A 67 -0.33 4.86 -4.81
N MET A 68 0.24 6.05 -4.78
CA MET A 68 -0.02 7.05 -3.72
C MET A 68 -1.24 7.92 -4.00
N TRP A 69 -1.91 7.78 -5.15
CA TRP A 69 -2.99 8.67 -5.57
C TRP A 69 -4.20 8.65 -4.65
N HIS A 70 -4.53 7.48 -4.09
CA HIS A 70 -5.77 7.27 -3.36
C HIS A 70 -5.50 6.82 -1.92
N LEU A 71 -4.53 7.46 -1.24
CA LEU A 71 -4.15 7.15 0.14
C LEU A 71 -5.31 7.24 1.14
N TRP A 72 -6.36 8.00 0.81
CA TRP A 72 -7.57 8.17 1.63
C TRP A 72 -8.61 7.07 1.44
N GLU A 73 -8.51 6.26 0.39
CA GLU A 73 -9.44 5.15 0.15
C GLU A 73 -9.35 4.10 1.25
N THR A 74 -10.50 3.49 1.53
CA THR A 74 -10.53 2.35 2.45
C THR A 74 -9.80 1.16 1.82
N PRO A 75 -9.26 0.23 2.64
CA PRO A 75 -8.61 -0.97 2.13
C PRO A 75 -9.50 -1.78 1.17
N GLN A 76 -10.81 -1.85 1.44
CA GLN A 76 -11.77 -2.55 0.59
C GLN A 76 -11.93 -1.89 -0.79
N ARG A 77 -12.05 -0.56 -0.83
CA ARG A 77 -12.10 0.19 -2.11
C ARG A 77 -10.79 0.08 -2.87
N SER A 78 -9.68 0.15 -2.17
CA SER A 78 -8.33 0.00 -2.73
C SER A 78 -8.14 -1.41 -3.34
N LEU A 79 -8.66 -2.47 -2.68
CA LEU A 79 -8.66 -3.83 -3.21
C LEU A 79 -9.52 -3.94 -4.47
N ALA A 80 -10.76 -3.47 -4.42
CA ALA A 80 -11.66 -3.49 -5.58
C ALA A 80 -11.14 -2.66 -6.77
N ALA A 81 -10.25 -1.71 -6.53
CA ALA A 81 -9.58 -0.94 -7.57
C ALA A 81 -8.20 -1.49 -7.96
N HIS A 82 -7.74 -2.59 -7.36
CA HIS A 82 -6.46 -3.27 -7.59
C HIS A 82 -5.25 -2.33 -7.51
N ARG A 83 -5.35 -1.30 -6.69
CA ARG A 83 -4.30 -0.28 -6.49
C ARG A 83 -4.25 0.16 -5.04
N GLY A 84 -3.06 0.51 -4.55
CA GLY A 84 -2.94 1.00 -3.19
C GLY A 84 -1.51 1.19 -2.75
N TRP A 85 -1.36 1.63 -1.52
CA TRP A 85 -0.07 1.83 -0.88
C TRP A 85 0.10 0.93 0.35
N SER A 86 1.26 0.95 0.96
CA SER A 86 1.66 0.00 2.01
C SER A 86 0.61 -0.23 3.10
N HIS A 87 -0.05 0.82 3.57
CA HIS A 87 -1.07 0.69 4.61
C HIS A 87 -2.36 0.04 4.11
N GLN A 88 -2.70 0.17 2.82
CA GLN A 88 -3.92 -0.39 2.23
C GLN A 88 -3.76 -1.89 2.00
N TYR A 89 -2.78 -2.30 1.19
CA TYR A 89 -2.60 -3.73 0.90
C TYR A 89 -2.19 -4.54 2.14
N ASN A 90 -1.43 -3.97 3.07
CA ASN A 90 -1.13 -4.68 4.32
C ASN A 90 -2.30 -4.69 5.32
N THR A 91 -3.25 -3.74 5.21
CA THR A 91 -4.53 -3.86 5.95
C THR A 91 -5.40 -4.96 5.36
N VAL A 92 -5.43 -5.11 4.03
CA VAL A 92 -6.13 -6.25 3.39
C VAL A 92 -5.47 -7.57 3.81
N LEU A 93 -4.13 -7.65 3.81
CA LEU A 93 -3.42 -8.83 4.30
C LEU A 93 -3.79 -9.15 5.77
N LEU A 94 -3.87 -8.13 6.63
CA LEU A 94 -4.31 -8.32 8.02
C LEU A 94 -5.74 -8.89 8.08
N LEU A 95 -6.67 -8.39 7.27
CA LEU A 95 -8.06 -8.87 7.24
C LEU A 95 -8.11 -10.34 6.79
N VAL A 96 -7.44 -10.67 5.69
CA VAL A 96 -7.33 -12.03 5.17
C VAL A 96 -6.76 -12.99 6.22
N LEU A 97 -5.64 -12.63 6.85
CA LEU A 97 -5.00 -13.48 7.86
C LEU A 97 -5.87 -13.66 9.11
N ARG A 98 -6.64 -12.64 9.52
CA ARG A 98 -7.61 -12.77 10.62
C ARG A 98 -8.74 -13.73 10.28
N GLU A 99 -9.30 -13.66 9.09
CA GLU A 99 -10.34 -14.59 8.62
C GLU A 99 -9.81 -16.02 8.45
N LEU A 100 -8.49 -16.17 8.24
CA LEU A 100 -7.81 -17.46 8.25
C LEU A 100 -7.47 -17.95 9.67
N GLY A 101 -7.79 -17.19 10.73
CA GLY A 101 -7.64 -17.57 12.13
C GLY A 101 -6.29 -17.21 12.77
N PHE A 102 -5.48 -16.37 12.13
CA PHE A 102 -4.20 -15.94 12.70
C PHE A 102 -4.34 -14.73 13.62
N GLU A 103 -3.49 -14.66 14.65
CA GLU A 103 -3.29 -13.44 15.43
C GLU A 103 -2.39 -12.49 14.65
N VAL A 104 -2.91 -11.29 14.28
CA VAL A 104 -2.24 -10.34 13.39
C VAL A 104 -2.38 -8.93 13.92
N ARG A 105 -1.32 -8.12 13.73
CA ARG A 105 -1.32 -6.69 14.02
C ARG A 105 -0.66 -5.90 12.89
N LEU A 106 -1.02 -4.63 12.75
CA LEU A 106 -0.32 -3.70 11.86
C LEU A 106 0.74 -2.93 12.65
N VAL A 107 1.89 -2.83 12.03
CA VAL A 107 3.02 -2.04 12.52
C VAL A 107 3.53 -1.11 11.43
N HIS A 108 4.36 -0.18 11.85
CA HIS A 108 4.95 0.80 10.96
C HIS A 108 6.33 1.23 11.47
N ALA A 109 7.21 1.59 10.55
CA ALA A 109 8.44 2.32 10.84
C ALA A 109 8.48 3.62 10.03
N ALA A 110 8.98 4.69 10.65
CA ALA A 110 9.11 5.98 9.97
C ALA A 110 10.13 5.92 8.82
N ARG A 111 11.07 4.97 8.89
CA ARG A 111 12.07 4.74 7.84
C ARG A 111 12.36 3.26 7.71
N VAL A 112 12.34 2.76 6.48
CA VAL A 112 12.83 1.43 6.09
C VAL A 112 13.79 1.59 4.92
N ARG A 113 14.73 0.67 4.77
CA ARG A 113 15.63 0.55 3.64
C ARG A 113 15.36 -0.79 2.94
N GLY A 114 15.30 -0.79 1.60
CA GLY A 114 15.06 -2.00 0.82
C GLY A 114 14.29 -1.73 -0.45
N PHE A 115 13.50 -2.69 -0.89
CA PHE A 115 12.76 -2.68 -2.15
C PHE A 115 13.66 -2.62 -3.39
N GLY A 116 14.88 -3.18 -3.32
CA GLY A 116 15.84 -3.13 -4.40
C GLY A 116 16.52 -1.77 -4.63
N LEU A 117 16.16 -0.76 -3.83
CA LEU A 117 16.68 0.60 -3.92
C LEU A 117 17.54 0.93 -2.69
N PRO A 118 18.87 0.77 -2.75
CA PRO A 118 19.73 0.92 -1.56
C PRO A 118 19.72 2.33 -0.95
N TRP A 119 19.45 3.35 -1.75
CA TRP A 119 19.33 4.75 -1.31
C TRP A 119 17.92 5.11 -0.82
N PHE A 120 16.93 4.25 -1.06
CA PHE A 120 15.53 4.55 -0.73
C PHE A 120 15.27 4.34 0.75
N LEU A 121 14.92 5.42 1.42
CA LEU A 121 14.50 5.45 2.81
C LEU A 121 13.11 6.08 2.88
N ALA A 122 12.10 5.27 3.15
CA ALA A 122 10.72 5.72 3.25
C ALA A 122 10.02 5.11 4.46
N GLY A 123 8.95 5.76 4.92
CA GLY A 123 8.04 5.17 5.89
C GLY A 123 7.31 3.98 5.27
N HIS A 124 7.14 2.90 6.04
CA HIS A 124 6.45 1.71 5.59
C HIS A 124 5.56 1.15 6.69
N SER A 125 4.43 0.55 6.28
CA SER A 125 3.50 -0.13 7.17
C SER A 125 3.33 -1.56 6.69
N TRP A 126 3.34 -2.53 7.63
CA TRP A 126 3.19 -3.94 7.29
C TRP A 126 2.46 -4.70 8.38
N ALA A 127 2.10 -5.94 8.11
CA ALA A 127 1.51 -6.84 9.09
C ALA A 127 2.59 -7.59 9.86
N GLN A 128 2.31 -7.91 11.12
CA GLN A 128 3.00 -8.94 11.87
C GLN A 128 2.00 -10.03 12.22
N VAL A 129 2.35 -11.27 11.96
CA VAL A 129 1.54 -12.45 12.22
C VAL A 129 2.21 -13.32 13.27
N ARG A 130 1.41 -13.85 14.21
CA ARG A 130 1.92 -14.77 15.22
C ARG A 130 1.81 -16.21 14.71
N THR A 131 2.94 -16.87 14.59
CA THR A 131 3.01 -18.28 14.22
C THR A 131 4.16 -18.96 14.95
N GLY A 132 3.95 -20.20 15.43
CA GLY A 132 4.93 -20.91 16.24
C GLY A 132 5.35 -20.16 17.52
N GLY A 133 4.45 -19.39 18.12
CA GLY A 133 4.73 -18.60 19.33
C GLY A 133 5.51 -17.29 19.10
N ARG A 134 5.92 -16.97 17.89
CA ARG A 134 6.71 -15.77 17.54
C ARG A 134 5.96 -14.86 16.57
N TRP A 135 6.24 -13.56 16.66
CA TRP A 135 5.79 -12.59 15.68
C TRP A 135 6.73 -12.57 14.47
N LEU A 136 6.19 -12.77 13.29
CA LEU A 136 6.90 -12.69 12.01
C LEU A 136 6.36 -11.51 11.20
N ASP A 137 7.26 -10.77 10.57
CA ASP A 137 6.89 -9.72 9.62
C ASP A 137 6.28 -10.35 8.37
N ALA A 138 5.15 -9.82 7.92
CA ALA A 138 4.41 -10.26 6.73
C ALA A 138 4.04 -9.02 5.91
N CYS A 139 4.47 -8.97 4.67
CA CYS A 139 4.27 -7.81 3.81
C CYS A 139 3.86 -8.23 2.40
N ALA A 140 2.73 -7.71 1.93
CA ALA A 140 2.21 -7.97 0.60
C ALA A 140 2.67 -6.91 -0.44
N SER A 141 3.87 -6.34 -0.28
CA SER A 141 4.43 -5.42 -1.27
C SER A 141 4.92 -6.13 -2.53
N GLN A 142 5.27 -7.41 -2.44
CA GLN A 142 5.80 -8.20 -3.56
C GLN A 142 5.37 -9.66 -3.43
N PRO A 143 5.05 -10.35 -4.53
CA PRO A 143 4.71 -11.78 -4.50
C PRO A 143 5.88 -12.68 -4.05
N SER A 144 7.11 -12.19 -4.11
CA SER A 144 8.30 -12.89 -3.61
C SER A 144 8.48 -12.83 -2.10
N SER A 145 7.76 -11.94 -1.40
CA SER A 145 7.83 -11.81 0.05
C SER A 145 7.36 -13.08 0.77
N ARG A 146 7.96 -13.36 1.92
CA ARG A 146 7.60 -14.50 2.79
C ARG A 146 7.52 -14.04 4.25
N ALA A 147 6.74 -14.74 5.05
CA ALA A 147 6.66 -14.49 6.48
C ALA A 147 8.03 -14.57 7.15
N GLY A 148 8.42 -13.49 7.86
CA GLY A 148 9.74 -13.33 8.46
C GLY A 148 10.86 -12.90 7.51
N HIS A 149 10.57 -12.74 6.21
CA HIS A 149 11.53 -12.31 5.19
C HIS A 149 10.94 -11.21 4.30
N PRO A 150 10.62 -10.03 4.86
CA PRO A 150 10.14 -8.91 4.06
C PRO A 150 11.28 -8.34 3.20
N PRO A 151 10.97 -7.66 2.07
CA PRO A 151 11.99 -7.12 1.15
C PRO A 151 12.63 -5.83 1.66
N PHE A 152 12.54 -5.55 2.95
CA PHE A 152 13.05 -4.33 3.58
C PHE A 152 13.57 -4.59 4.99
N VAL A 153 14.35 -3.63 5.49
CA VAL A 153 14.85 -3.62 6.87
C VAL A 153 14.44 -2.31 7.54
N PRO A 154 13.71 -2.35 8.68
CA PRO A 154 13.41 -1.15 9.45
C PRO A 154 14.71 -0.52 9.99
N VAL A 155 14.87 0.80 9.81
CA VAL A 155 16.01 1.58 10.35
C VAL A 155 15.60 2.51 11.48
N THR A 156 14.30 2.64 11.75
CA THR A 156 13.74 3.31 12.93
C THR A 156 12.91 2.31 13.73
N PRO A 157 12.58 2.63 15.00
CA PRO A 157 11.74 1.76 15.82
C PRO A 157 10.44 1.35 15.13
N VAL A 158 10.10 0.08 15.28
CA VAL A 158 8.82 -0.48 14.80
C VAL A 158 7.74 -0.20 15.83
N LEU A 159 6.71 0.52 15.43
CA LEU A 159 5.63 0.98 16.30
C LEU A 159 4.28 0.43 15.81
N PRO A 160 3.29 0.25 16.71
CA PRO A 160 1.93 -0.09 16.30
C PRO A 160 1.34 0.98 15.36
N LEU A 161 0.72 0.57 14.26
CA LEU A 161 0.07 1.49 13.35
C LEU A 161 -1.28 1.95 13.92
N ARG A 162 -1.35 3.22 14.32
CA ARG A 162 -2.58 3.87 14.80
C ARG A 162 -3.23 4.68 13.67
N LYS A 163 -4.55 4.93 13.79
CA LYS A 163 -5.30 5.75 12.82
C LYS A 163 -4.64 7.13 12.58
N VAL A 164 -4.22 7.79 13.67
CA VAL A 164 -3.54 9.11 13.58
C VAL A 164 -2.24 9.04 12.79
N THR A 165 -1.42 8.02 13.00
CA THR A 165 -0.16 7.82 12.29
C THR A 165 -0.39 7.65 10.79
N ARG A 166 -1.41 6.87 10.40
CA ARG A 166 -1.80 6.66 9.00
C ARG A 166 -2.15 7.97 8.30
N TRP A 167 -2.96 8.81 8.94
CA TRP A 167 -3.35 10.11 8.40
C TRP A 167 -2.17 11.07 8.29
N ALA A 168 -1.31 11.12 9.32
CA ALA A 168 -0.14 11.98 9.34
C ALA A 168 0.84 11.64 8.20
N VAL A 169 1.11 10.35 7.98
CA VAL A 169 1.99 9.90 6.88
C VAL A 169 1.36 10.22 5.51
N GLY A 170 0.06 9.95 5.32
CA GLY A 170 -0.66 10.28 4.10
C GLY A 170 -0.58 11.78 3.78
N LEU A 171 -0.91 12.64 4.76
CA LEU A 171 -0.85 14.09 4.58
C LEU A 171 0.58 14.60 4.29
N ALA A 172 1.60 14.00 4.89
CA ALA A 172 2.99 14.37 4.62
C ALA A 172 3.44 14.03 3.19
N LEU A 173 2.87 13.02 2.54
CA LEU A 173 3.20 12.61 1.17
C LEU A 173 2.46 13.44 0.11
N VAL A 174 1.28 13.97 0.42
CA VAL A 174 0.44 14.73 -0.54
C VAL A 174 1.20 15.85 -1.27
N PRO A 175 2.00 16.72 -0.62
CA PRO A 175 2.72 17.78 -1.33
C PRO A 175 3.70 17.25 -2.39
N PHE A 176 4.35 16.12 -2.12
CA PHE A 176 5.30 15.51 -3.05
C PHE A 176 4.59 14.92 -4.27
N VAL A 177 3.45 14.27 -4.07
CA VAL A 177 2.61 13.74 -5.16
C VAL A 177 2.10 14.89 -6.02
N ILE A 178 1.54 15.93 -5.41
CA ILE A 178 1.06 17.13 -6.12
C ILE A 178 2.20 17.76 -6.93
N GLY A 179 3.37 17.96 -6.32
CA GLY A 179 4.53 18.55 -6.98
C GLY A 179 5.01 17.72 -8.18
N ALA A 180 5.04 16.39 -8.06
CA ALA A 180 5.43 15.50 -9.15
C ALA A 180 4.46 15.59 -10.34
N VAL A 181 3.14 15.60 -10.05
CA VAL A 181 2.11 15.69 -11.10
C VAL A 181 2.13 17.06 -11.78
N TRP A 182 2.24 18.14 -11.02
CA TRP A 182 2.37 19.48 -11.61
C TRP A 182 3.60 19.61 -12.49
N ARG A 183 4.74 19.07 -12.05
CA ARG A 183 5.96 19.05 -12.85
C ARG A 183 5.75 18.31 -14.16
N ALA A 184 5.15 17.14 -14.14
CA ALA A 184 4.84 16.34 -15.31
C ALA A 184 3.95 17.14 -16.28
N TRP A 185 2.86 17.71 -15.74
CA TRP A 185 1.91 18.49 -16.54
C TRP A 185 2.54 19.72 -17.20
N LEU A 186 3.32 20.51 -16.45
CA LEU A 186 3.97 21.72 -16.97
C LEU A 186 5.09 21.41 -17.99
N THR A 187 5.73 20.25 -17.89
CA THR A 187 6.83 19.85 -18.79
C THR A 187 6.40 18.96 -19.92
N GLY A 188 5.12 18.56 -20.00
CA GLY A 188 4.60 17.60 -20.99
C GLY A 188 5.26 16.22 -20.88
N ARG A 189 5.74 15.82 -19.70
CA ARG A 189 6.36 14.52 -19.42
C ARG A 189 5.39 13.63 -18.63
N ASP A 190 5.68 12.34 -18.62
CA ASP A 190 4.96 11.39 -17.75
C ASP A 190 5.20 11.70 -16.28
N VAL A 191 4.22 11.33 -15.45
CA VAL A 191 4.36 11.41 -14.00
C VAL A 191 5.46 10.46 -13.56
N ALA A 192 6.30 10.89 -12.63
CA ALA A 192 7.43 10.11 -12.15
C ALA A 192 6.98 8.74 -11.60
N ASP A 193 7.70 7.67 -11.95
CA ASP A 193 7.36 6.28 -11.64
C ASP A 193 7.14 6.01 -10.14
N TRP A 194 7.87 6.71 -9.28
CA TRP A 194 7.72 6.58 -7.84
C TRP A 194 6.33 6.99 -7.32
N VAL A 195 5.55 7.76 -8.08
CA VAL A 195 4.16 8.14 -7.72
C VAL A 195 3.22 6.96 -7.92
N TYR A 196 3.49 6.15 -8.93
CA TYR A 196 2.69 4.97 -9.27
C TYR A 196 3.20 3.68 -8.62
N GLY A 197 4.43 3.68 -8.13
CA GLY A 197 5.16 2.46 -7.79
C GLY A 197 5.68 1.73 -9.04
N ASP A 198 6.38 0.64 -8.81
CA ASP A 198 6.88 -0.18 -9.90
C ASP A 198 5.70 -0.75 -10.70
N ARG A 199 5.53 -0.31 -11.93
CA ARG A 199 4.69 -1.03 -12.88
C ARG A 199 5.40 -2.32 -13.21
N PRO A 200 4.71 -3.48 -13.21
CA PRO A 200 5.29 -4.65 -13.85
C PRO A 200 5.64 -4.25 -15.28
N ALA A 201 6.86 -4.55 -15.71
CA ALA A 201 7.23 -4.44 -17.11
C ALA A 201 6.28 -5.35 -17.91
N ASP A 202 5.60 -4.75 -18.89
CA ASP A 202 4.77 -5.49 -19.86
C ASP A 202 5.59 -6.56 -20.58
#